data_a5dd9107223c7fab5ab93b7d05903c73
#
_entry.id   a5dd9107223c7fab5ab93b7d05903c73
#
_cell.length_a   1.000
_cell.length_b   1.000
_cell.length_c   1.000
_cell.angle_alpha   90.00
_cell.angle_beta   90.00
_cell.angle_gamma   90.00
#
_symmetry.space_group_name_H-M   'P 1'
#
loop_
_entity.id
_entity.type
_entity.pdbx_description
1 polymer ?
#
loop_
_entity_poly.entity_id
_entity_poly.type
_entity_poly.pdbx_seq_one_letter_code
_entity_poly.pdbx_strand_id
1 'polypeptide(L)'
;MWIKNIEDGLSNDYETKSKWIAALFILVGLTIAFYSLFSPQTPSAILGVALTVSGLLSAYLTAKLNLKIPVSWLKSLLIFFTGMFFLFIGLDTLATIGLVVGLFFLFGTFNNLYLTYLTRKNSTAIAWFLHAVISATFAIEILLNINTLTGTEISLYVAINLIADALVVLYSGRTIFIRP
;
A
#
# COMPACT_ATOMS: atom_id res chain seq x y z
N MET A 1 25.15 -27.01 8.12
CA MET A 1 25.90 -26.16 7.19
C MET A 1 25.08 -25.83 5.90
N TRP A 2 24.55 -26.84 5.21
CA TRP A 2 23.72 -26.64 3.98
C TRP A 2 22.42 -25.85 4.18
N ILE A 3 21.68 -26.10 5.24
CA ILE A 3 20.40 -25.42 5.53
C ILE A 3 20.64 -23.92 5.74
N LYS A 4 21.70 -23.55 6.48
CA LYS A 4 22.03 -22.16 6.73
C LYS A 4 22.38 -21.39 5.45
N ASN A 5 23.08 -22.02 4.52
CA ASN A 5 23.40 -21.38 3.22
C ASN A 5 22.16 -21.17 2.33
N ILE A 6 21.14 -22.04 2.43
CA ILE A 6 19.87 -21.89 1.72
C ILE A 6 19.05 -20.76 2.36
N GLU A 7 19.00 -20.67 3.68
CA GLU A 7 18.32 -19.59 4.41
C GLU A 7 18.96 -18.23 4.15
N ASP A 8 20.27 -18.14 4.14
CA ASP A 8 21.03 -16.93 3.83
C ASP A 8 20.82 -16.49 2.36
N GLY A 9 20.77 -17.44 1.42
CA GLY A 9 20.49 -17.18 0.01
C GLY A 9 19.06 -16.67 -0.22
N LEU A 10 18.07 -17.28 0.42
CA LEU A 10 16.68 -16.85 0.36
C LEU A 10 16.47 -15.48 1.01
N SER A 11 17.16 -15.21 2.11
CA SER A 11 17.13 -13.93 2.83
C SER A 11 17.65 -12.78 1.94
N ASN A 12 18.79 -12.98 1.27
CA ASN A 12 19.39 -11.97 0.38
C ASN A 12 18.54 -11.71 -0.87
N ASP A 13 18.01 -12.74 -1.49
CA ASP A 13 17.13 -12.59 -2.66
C ASP A 13 15.85 -11.82 -2.29
N TYR A 14 15.32 -12.08 -1.10
CA TYR A 14 14.16 -11.38 -0.58
C TYR A 14 14.45 -9.90 -0.26
N GLU A 15 15.52 -9.61 0.45
CA GLU A 15 15.91 -8.23 0.77
C GLU A 15 16.10 -7.40 -0.51
N THR A 16 16.72 -7.99 -1.52
CA THR A 16 16.91 -7.34 -2.82
C THR A 16 15.57 -7.06 -3.52
N LYS A 17 14.67 -8.05 -3.58
CA LYS A 17 13.35 -7.92 -4.20
C LYS A 17 12.47 -6.91 -3.46
N SER A 18 12.49 -6.89 -2.15
CA SER A 18 11.73 -5.92 -1.35
C SER A 18 12.20 -4.48 -1.59
N LYS A 19 13.51 -4.25 -1.77
CA LYS A 19 14.07 -2.94 -2.13
C LYS A 19 13.58 -2.47 -3.49
N TRP A 20 13.60 -3.34 -4.51
CA TRP A 20 13.10 -2.99 -5.85
C TRP A 20 11.61 -2.66 -5.84
N ILE A 21 10.80 -3.44 -5.14
CA ILE A 21 9.36 -3.20 -5.07
C ILE A 21 9.06 -1.93 -4.28
N ALA A 22 9.76 -1.68 -3.18
CA ALA A 22 9.61 -0.43 -2.45
C ALA A 22 10.01 0.78 -3.33
N ALA A 23 11.08 0.67 -4.11
CA ALA A 23 11.46 1.72 -5.07
C ALA A 23 10.35 1.97 -6.11
N LEU A 24 9.70 0.90 -6.61
CA LEU A 24 8.56 1.04 -7.53
C LEU A 24 7.35 1.69 -6.85
N PHE A 25 7.02 1.35 -5.61
CA PHE A 25 5.95 2.02 -4.86
C PHE A 25 6.24 3.51 -4.65
N ILE A 26 7.48 3.87 -4.31
CA ILE A 26 7.90 5.27 -4.18
C ILE A 26 7.75 5.98 -5.52
N LEU A 27 8.21 5.37 -6.61
CA LEU A 27 8.11 5.96 -7.95
C LEU A 27 6.66 6.19 -8.36
N VAL A 28 5.78 5.21 -8.15
CA VAL A 28 4.34 5.34 -8.42
C VAL A 28 3.73 6.45 -7.56
N GLY A 29 4.02 6.47 -6.25
CA GLY A 29 3.54 7.50 -5.34
C GLY A 29 4.00 8.91 -5.75
N LEU A 30 5.28 9.08 -6.07
CA LEU A 30 5.82 10.34 -6.56
C LEU A 30 5.20 10.77 -7.89
N THR A 31 4.96 9.84 -8.81
CA THR A 31 4.30 10.12 -10.09
C THR A 31 2.89 10.66 -9.86
N ILE A 32 2.10 10.04 -8.97
CA ILE A 32 0.76 10.51 -8.61
C ILE A 32 0.83 11.91 -7.99
N ALA A 33 1.73 12.11 -7.00
CA ALA A 33 1.88 13.38 -6.32
C ALA A 33 2.27 14.49 -7.30
N PHE A 34 3.25 14.24 -8.15
CA PHE A 34 3.70 15.21 -9.16
C PHE A 34 2.58 15.52 -10.15
N TYR A 35 1.92 14.50 -10.69
CA TYR A 35 0.82 14.69 -11.62
C TYR A 35 -0.33 15.50 -11.01
N SER A 36 -0.71 15.24 -9.76
CA SER A 36 -1.81 15.92 -9.09
C SER A 36 -1.57 17.42 -8.89
N LEU A 37 -0.30 17.84 -8.77
CA LEU A 37 0.07 19.25 -8.63
C LEU A 37 -0.07 20.03 -9.95
N PHE A 38 0.09 19.37 -11.10
CA PHE A 38 0.01 20.01 -12.43
C PHE A 38 -1.33 19.80 -13.12
N SER A 39 -2.13 18.83 -12.69
CA SER A 39 -3.45 18.54 -13.23
C SER A 39 -4.46 18.36 -12.10
N PRO A 40 -5.15 19.45 -11.69
CA PRO A 40 -6.11 19.40 -10.59
C PRO A 40 -7.35 18.55 -10.87
N GLN A 41 -7.60 18.23 -12.14
CA GLN A 41 -8.59 17.23 -12.51
C GLN A 41 -7.97 15.86 -12.30
N THR A 42 -8.34 15.18 -11.23
CA THR A 42 -7.85 13.82 -10.97
C THR A 42 -8.48 12.87 -11.96
N PRO A 43 -7.79 12.41 -12.96
CA PRO A 43 -8.33 11.36 -13.78
C PRO A 43 -8.39 10.10 -12.91
N SER A 44 -9.59 9.59 -12.67
CA SER A 44 -9.82 8.27 -12.09
C SER A 44 -8.91 7.22 -12.74
N ALA A 45 -8.64 7.36 -14.04
CA ALA A 45 -7.72 6.52 -14.80
C ALA A 45 -6.29 6.45 -14.21
N ILE A 46 -5.69 7.57 -13.80
CA ILE A 46 -4.31 7.56 -13.27
C ILE A 46 -4.27 6.88 -11.90
N LEU A 47 -5.23 7.21 -11.02
CA LEU A 47 -5.38 6.51 -9.75
C LEU A 47 -5.65 5.01 -9.99
N GLY A 48 -6.48 4.69 -10.97
CA GLY A 48 -6.78 3.32 -11.35
C GLY A 48 -5.54 2.54 -11.79
N VAL A 49 -4.74 3.07 -12.72
CA VAL A 49 -3.49 2.45 -13.16
C VAL A 49 -2.52 2.28 -11.97
N ALA A 50 -2.33 3.34 -11.19
CA ALA A 50 -1.38 3.32 -10.09
C ALA A 50 -1.76 2.30 -9.01
N LEU A 51 -3.03 2.24 -8.60
CA LEU A 51 -3.51 1.27 -7.63
C LEU A 51 -3.48 -0.16 -8.20
N THR A 52 -3.84 -0.36 -9.46
CA THR A 52 -3.76 -1.68 -10.12
C THR A 52 -2.32 -2.21 -10.12
N VAL A 53 -1.36 -1.39 -10.55
CA VAL A 53 0.06 -1.74 -10.54
C VAL A 53 0.56 -2.02 -9.12
N SER A 54 0.19 -1.15 -8.15
CA SER A 54 0.56 -1.33 -6.75
C SER A 54 -0.04 -2.61 -6.15
N GLY A 55 -1.27 -2.94 -6.50
CA GLY A 55 -1.93 -4.19 -6.10
C GLY A 55 -1.22 -5.43 -6.63
N LEU A 56 -0.81 -5.42 -7.92
CA LEU A 56 -0.03 -6.50 -8.51
C LEU A 56 1.35 -6.65 -7.86
N LEU A 57 2.05 -5.55 -7.61
CA LEU A 57 3.36 -5.57 -6.92
C LEU A 57 3.22 -6.11 -5.50
N SER A 58 2.17 -5.69 -4.78
CA SER A 58 1.86 -6.20 -3.44
C SER A 58 1.51 -7.68 -3.45
N ALA A 59 0.72 -8.15 -4.43
CA ALA A 59 0.38 -9.57 -4.61
C ALA A 59 1.62 -10.40 -4.92
N TYR A 60 2.50 -9.91 -5.79
CA TYR A 60 3.77 -10.57 -6.10
C TYR A 60 4.64 -10.74 -4.86
N LEU A 61 4.78 -9.70 -4.02
CA LEU A 61 5.47 -9.79 -2.74
C LEU A 61 4.84 -10.82 -1.83
N THR A 62 3.52 -10.77 -1.67
CA THR A 62 2.78 -11.69 -0.82
C THR A 62 2.96 -13.13 -1.28
N ALA A 63 2.94 -13.39 -2.59
CA ALA A 63 3.17 -14.72 -3.17
C ALA A 63 4.58 -15.25 -2.87
N LYS A 64 5.58 -14.37 -2.89
CA LYS A 64 6.98 -14.76 -2.62
C LYS A 64 7.27 -14.96 -1.13
N LEU A 65 6.53 -14.27 -0.25
CA LEU A 65 6.86 -14.16 1.17
C LEU A 65 6.01 -15.01 2.08
N ASN A 66 4.71 -15.05 1.88
CA ASN A 66 3.76 -15.49 2.87
C ASN A 66 2.47 -16.03 2.26
N LEU A 67 2.56 -17.11 1.51
CA LEU A 67 1.38 -17.88 1.06
C LEU A 67 0.44 -18.27 2.21
N LYS A 68 0.92 -18.23 3.47
CA LYS A 68 0.20 -18.70 4.66
C LYS A 68 -0.58 -17.62 5.42
N ILE A 69 -0.42 -16.32 5.08
CA ILE A 69 -1.13 -15.24 5.79
C ILE A 69 -2.25 -14.69 4.88
N PRO A 70 -3.52 -15.09 5.10
CA PRO A 70 -4.64 -14.67 4.25
C PRO A 70 -4.83 -13.15 4.19
N VAL A 71 -4.52 -12.45 5.29
CA VAL A 71 -4.69 -11.00 5.40
C VAL A 71 -3.77 -10.21 4.48
N SER A 72 -2.54 -10.70 4.24
CA SER A 72 -1.64 -10.07 3.27
C SER A 72 -2.16 -10.14 1.85
N TRP A 73 -2.82 -11.25 1.49
CA TRP A 73 -3.52 -11.41 0.21
C TRP A 73 -4.72 -10.48 0.10
N LEU A 74 -5.49 -10.35 1.18
CA LEU A 74 -6.65 -9.47 1.20
C LEU A 74 -6.26 -8.01 0.90
N LYS A 75 -5.16 -7.50 1.49
CA LYS A 75 -4.66 -6.16 1.19
C LYS A 75 -4.31 -6.00 -0.29
N SER A 76 -3.55 -6.93 -0.83
CA SER A 76 -3.11 -6.89 -2.24
C SER A 76 -4.29 -6.91 -3.21
N LEU A 77 -5.28 -7.77 -2.94
CA LEU A 77 -6.50 -7.88 -3.73
C LEU A 77 -7.36 -6.61 -3.62
N LEU A 78 -7.50 -6.04 -2.44
CA LEU A 78 -8.24 -4.78 -2.25
C LEU A 78 -7.62 -3.65 -3.07
N ILE A 79 -6.29 -3.47 -3.02
CA ILE A 79 -5.59 -2.46 -3.82
C ILE A 79 -5.84 -2.70 -5.30
N PHE A 80 -5.67 -3.94 -5.76
CA PHE A 80 -5.86 -4.33 -7.15
C PHE A 80 -7.28 -4.07 -7.64
N PHE A 81 -8.29 -4.56 -6.91
CA PHE A 81 -9.70 -4.39 -7.31
C PHE A 81 -10.15 -2.93 -7.23
N THR A 82 -9.65 -2.15 -6.25
CA THR A 82 -9.91 -0.70 -6.20
C THR A 82 -9.36 -0.02 -7.45
N GLY A 83 -8.14 -0.36 -7.86
CA GLY A 83 -7.56 0.17 -9.10
C GLY A 83 -8.36 -0.21 -10.34
N MET A 84 -8.75 -1.48 -10.47
CA MET A 84 -9.60 -1.96 -11.56
C MET A 84 -10.96 -1.28 -11.58
N PHE A 85 -11.57 -1.06 -10.41
CA PHE A 85 -12.82 -0.34 -10.29
C PHE A 85 -12.73 1.08 -10.86
N PHE A 86 -11.64 1.81 -10.56
CA PHE A 86 -11.40 3.13 -11.14
C PHE A 86 -11.19 3.12 -12.65
N LEU A 87 -10.59 2.06 -13.20
CA LEU A 87 -10.33 1.95 -14.63
C LEU A 87 -11.60 1.64 -15.45
N PHE A 88 -12.48 0.78 -14.92
CA PHE A 88 -13.59 0.25 -15.70
C PHE A 88 -14.92 0.93 -15.46
N ILE A 89 -15.14 1.49 -14.27
CA ILE A 89 -16.46 2.07 -13.93
C ILE A 89 -16.53 3.56 -14.20
N GLY A 90 -15.36 4.22 -14.38
CA GLY A 90 -15.31 5.65 -14.74
C GLY A 90 -16.07 6.49 -13.72
N LEU A 91 -15.47 6.75 -12.55
CA LEU A 91 -16.13 7.55 -11.53
C LEU A 91 -16.13 9.03 -11.94
N ASP A 92 -17.32 9.57 -12.17
CA ASP A 92 -17.49 10.91 -12.70
C ASP A 92 -17.51 11.99 -11.61
N THR A 93 -17.68 11.61 -10.34
CA THR A 93 -17.75 12.58 -9.24
C THR A 93 -16.65 12.40 -8.22
N LEU A 94 -16.06 13.52 -7.75
CA LEU A 94 -15.05 13.52 -6.71
C LEU A 94 -15.54 12.88 -5.41
N ALA A 95 -16.82 13.05 -5.08
CA ALA A 95 -17.41 12.43 -3.90
C ALA A 95 -17.40 10.90 -3.99
N THR A 96 -17.71 10.31 -5.15
CA THR A 96 -17.65 8.85 -5.34
C THR A 96 -16.21 8.35 -5.28
N ILE A 97 -15.25 9.07 -5.90
CA ILE A 97 -13.83 8.77 -5.82
C ILE A 97 -13.38 8.80 -4.36
N GLY A 98 -13.73 9.88 -3.63
CA GLY A 98 -13.41 10.04 -2.21
C GLY A 98 -13.99 8.92 -1.36
N LEU A 99 -15.25 8.52 -1.58
CA LEU A 99 -15.87 7.41 -0.86
C LEU A 99 -15.09 6.09 -1.04
N VAL A 100 -14.77 5.74 -2.28
CA VAL A 100 -14.04 4.50 -2.58
C VAL A 100 -12.64 4.52 -1.97
N VAL A 101 -11.91 5.64 -2.10
CA VAL A 101 -10.56 5.80 -1.53
C VAL A 101 -10.61 5.82 0.00
N GLY A 102 -11.59 6.51 0.59
CA GLY A 102 -11.78 6.55 2.05
C GLY A 102 -12.07 5.17 2.64
N LEU A 103 -12.95 4.39 2.00
CA LEU A 103 -13.21 3.00 2.38
C LEU A 103 -11.96 2.12 2.21
N PHE A 104 -11.23 2.29 1.11
CA PHE A 104 -9.96 1.59 0.89
C PHE A 104 -8.96 1.86 2.03
N PHE A 105 -8.78 3.10 2.46
CA PHE A 105 -7.91 3.44 3.58
C PHE A 105 -8.42 2.89 4.91
N LEU A 106 -9.73 2.86 5.13
CA LEU A 106 -10.33 2.27 6.33
C LEU A 106 -9.99 0.77 6.41
N PHE A 107 -10.20 0.02 5.33
CA PHE A 107 -9.80 -1.39 5.25
C PHE A 107 -8.29 -1.57 5.40
N GLY A 108 -7.49 -0.68 4.79
CA GLY A 108 -6.04 -0.64 4.95
C GLY A 108 -5.62 -0.48 6.41
N THR A 109 -6.31 0.39 7.16
CA THR A 109 -6.11 0.59 8.60
C THR A 109 -6.29 -0.71 9.38
N PHE A 110 -7.43 -1.39 9.20
CA PHE A 110 -7.68 -2.66 9.88
C PHE A 110 -6.64 -3.72 9.54
N ASN A 111 -6.27 -3.82 8.27
CA ASN A 111 -5.24 -4.76 7.83
C ASN A 111 -3.88 -4.46 8.47
N ASN A 112 -3.47 -3.19 8.51
CA ASN A 112 -2.20 -2.77 9.11
C ASN A 112 -2.19 -2.96 10.64
N LEU A 113 -3.31 -2.72 11.34
CA LEU A 113 -3.46 -3.03 12.76
C LEU A 113 -3.35 -4.54 13.03
N TYR A 114 -3.95 -5.36 12.18
CA TYR A 114 -3.83 -6.82 12.29
C TYR A 114 -2.38 -7.29 12.09
N LEU A 115 -1.67 -6.73 11.10
CA LEU A 115 -0.24 -7.01 10.89
C LEU A 115 0.62 -6.52 12.07
N THR A 116 0.28 -5.37 12.67
CA THR A 116 0.90 -4.90 13.91
C THR A 116 0.75 -5.93 15.03
N TYR A 117 -0.46 -6.45 15.20
CA TYR A 117 -0.71 -7.48 16.22
C TYR A 117 0.06 -8.77 15.97
N LEU A 118 0.11 -9.24 14.72
CA LEU A 118 0.86 -10.44 14.35
C LEU A 118 2.38 -10.28 14.57
N THR A 119 2.90 -9.08 14.31
CA THR A 119 4.33 -8.77 14.38
C THR A 119 4.75 -8.12 15.70
N ARG A 120 3.88 -8.08 16.71
CA ARG A 120 4.07 -7.36 18.00
C ARG A 120 5.37 -7.70 18.75
N LYS A 121 5.96 -8.86 18.49
CA LYS A 121 7.23 -9.27 19.07
C LYS A 121 8.46 -8.78 18.29
N ASN A 122 8.24 -8.18 17.13
CA ASN A 122 9.27 -7.71 16.20
C ASN A 122 9.25 -6.18 16.10
N SER A 123 10.39 -5.59 15.80
CA SER A 123 10.51 -4.14 15.56
C SER A 123 9.64 -3.65 14.38
N THR A 124 9.26 -4.55 13.47
CA THR A 124 8.34 -4.23 12.34
C THR A 124 6.95 -3.83 12.78
N ALA A 125 6.52 -4.20 13.99
CA ALA A 125 5.21 -3.81 14.52
C ALA A 125 5.02 -2.29 14.54
N ILE A 126 6.07 -1.54 14.87
CA ILE A 126 6.03 -0.08 14.90
C ILE A 126 5.76 0.48 13.50
N ALA A 127 6.41 -0.06 12.47
CA ALA A 127 6.20 0.40 11.10
C ALA A 127 4.78 0.13 10.61
N TRP A 128 4.22 -1.05 10.90
CA TRP A 128 2.82 -1.37 10.60
C TRP A 128 1.84 -0.49 11.36
N PHE A 129 2.13 -0.21 12.65
CA PHE A 129 1.30 0.67 13.47
C PHE A 129 1.29 2.11 12.94
N LEU A 130 2.47 2.68 12.63
CA LEU A 130 2.56 4.02 12.05
C LEU A 130 1.81 4.12 10.72
N HIS A 131 1.93 3.10 9.87
CA HIS A 131 1.17 3.05 8.63
C HIS A 131 -0.35 2.94 8.87
N ALA A 132 -0.78 2.19 9.90
CA ALA A 132 -2.19 2.14 10.27
C ALA A 132 -2.71 3.53 10.70
N VAL A 133 -1.93 4.28 11.47
CA VAL A 133 -2.28 5.65 11.89
C VAL A 133 -2.39 6.58 10.67
N ILE A 134 -1.44 6.54 9.73
CA ILE A 134 -1.50 7.33 8.49
C ILE A 134 -2.77 6.99 7.69
N SER A 135 -3.03 5.71 7.46
CA SER A 135 -4.21 5.26 6.71
C SER A 135 -5.52 5.65 7.41
N ALA A 136 -5.57 5.55 8.75
CA ALA A 136 -6.74 5.96 9.54
C ALA A 136 -7.01 7.47 9.42
N THR A 137 -5.96 8.28 9.54
CA THR A 137 -6.07 9.74 9.40
C THR A 137 -6.62 10.11 8.03
N PHE A 138 -6.10 9.52 6.96
CA PHE A 138 -6.59 9.78 5.60
C PHE A 138 -8.02 9.28 5.38
N ALA A 139 -8.36 8.10 5.93
CA ALA A 139 -9.74 7.60 5.87
C ALA A 139 -10.73 8.57 6.52
N ILE A 140 -10.41 9.04 7.73
CA ILE A 140 -11.25 9.98 8.47
C ILE A 140 -11.37 11.30 7.71
N GLU A 141 -10.25 11.86 7.26
CA GLU A 141 -10.22 13.13 6.55
C GLU A 141 -11.06 13.08 5.27
N ILE A 142 -10.89 12.02 4.47
CA ILE A 142 -11.64 11.86 3.22
C ILE A 142 -13.13 11.65 3.48
N LEU A 143 -13.50 10.78 4.43
CA LEU A 143 -14.90 10.44 4.67
C LEU A 143 -15.69 11.59 5.33
N LEU A 144 -15.04 12.39 6.16
CA LEU A 144 -15.69 13.55 6.79
C LEU A 144 -15.81 14.74 5.83
N ASN A 145 -14.86 14.91 4.91
CA ASN A 145 -14.79 16.06 4.00
C ASN A 145 -15.12 15.70 2.54
N ILE A 146 -15.85 14.61 2.32
CA ILE A 146 -16.09 14.00 1.00
C ILE A 146 -16.64 14.97 -0.05
N ASN A 147 -17.40 15.99 0.37
CA ASN A 147 -18.02 16.97 -0.52
C ASN A 147 -17.15 18.22 -0.77
N THR A 148 -16.06 18.38 -0.03
CA THR A 148 -15.19 19.57 -0.09
C THR A 148 -13.79 19.27 -0.59
N LEU A 149 -13.40 17.99 -0.56
CA LEU A 149 -12.08 17.56 -1.03
C LEU A 149 -11.91 17.78 -2.53
N THR A 150 -10.72 18.22 -2.88
CA THR A 150 -10.27 18.32 -4.26
C THR A 150 -9.66 17.01 -4.75
N GLY A 151 -9.64 16.83 -6.06
CA GLY A 151 -8.96 15.67 -6.67
C GLY A 151 -7.46 15.62 -6.35
N THR A 152 -6.84 16.79 -6.20
CA THR A 152 -5.41 16.90 -5.79
C THR A 152 -5.20 16.34 -4.39
N GLU A 153 -6.04 16.68 -3.42
CA GLU A 153 -5.93 16.18 -2.04
C GLU A 153 -6.10 14.66 -1.98
N ILE A 154 -7.11 14.11 -2.64
CA ILE A 154 -7.32 12.66 -2.70
C ILE A 154 -6.10 11.96 -3.29
N SER A 155 -5.55 12.50 -4.38
CA SER A 155 -4.37 11.93 -5.03
C SER A 155 -3.12 12.01 -4.15
N LEU A 156 -2.93 13.11 -3.43
CA LEU A 156 -1.82 13.25 -2.48
C LEU A 156 -1.93 12.25 -1.33
N TYR A 157 -3.13 12.01 -0.80
CA TYR A 157 -3.32 10.98 0.23
C TYR A 157 -2.98 9.58 -0.27
N VAL A 158 -3.40 9.25 -1.51
CA VAL A 158 -3.02 7.97 -2.14
C VAL A 158 -1.51 7.88 -2.35
N ALA A 159 -0.87 8.95 -2.83
CA ALA A 159 0.58 9.00 -3.04
C ALA A 159 1.35 8.80 -1.74
N ILE A 160 1.00 9.53 -0.68
CA ILE A 160 1.63 9.42 0.64
C ILE A 160 1.44 8.01 1.21
N ASN A 161 0.25 7.42 1.06
CA ASN A 161 -0.02 6.07 1.54
C ASN A 161 0.83 5.02 0.81
N LEU A 162 1.03 5.14 -0.51
CA LEU A 162 1.90 4.25 -1.28
C LEU A 162 3.37 4.40 -0.86
N ILE A 163 3.83 5.61 -0.59
CA ILE A 163 5.19 5.85 -0.06
C ILE A 163 5.32 5.23 1.34
N ALA A 164 4.31 5.35 2.19
CA ALA A 164 4.30 4.70 3.50
C ALA A 164 4.34 3.17 3.37
N ASP A 165 3.59 2.58 2.44
CA ASP A 165 3.67 1.14 2.11
C ASP A 165 5.10 0.74 1.71
N ALA A 166 5.76 1.56 0.87
CA ALA A 166 7.16 1.32 0.46
C ALA A 166 8.11 1.29 1.66
N LEU A 167 7.98 2.23 2.58
CA LEU A 167 8.81 2.29 3.79
C LEU A 167 8.59 1.06 4.68
N VAL A 168 7.34 0.62 4.84
CA VAL A 168 7.03 -0.61 5.58
C VAL A 168 7.64 -1.82 4.90
N VAL A 169 7.56 -1.93 3.57
CA VAL A 169 8.17 -3.03 2.80
C VAL A 169 9.68 -3.04 2.96
N LEU A 170 10.34 -1.87 2.89
CA LEU A 170 11.79 -1.74 3.11
C LEU A 170 12.20 -2.18 4.50
N TYR A 171 11.45 -1.76 5.51
CA TYR A 171 11.75 -2.08 6.90
C TYR A 171 11.47 -3.54 7.22
N SER A 172 10.36 -4.09 6.73
CA SER A 172 9.98 -5.49 6.92
C SER A 172 10.93 -6.45 6.19
N GLY A 173 11.45 -6.06 5.03
CA GLY A 173 12.39 -6.85 4.25
C GLY A 173 13.67 -7.22 4.99
N ARG A 174 14.05 -6.40 5.97
CA ARG A 174 15.24 -6.64 6.80
C ARG A 174 14.99 -7.54 8.01
N THR A 175 13.75 -7.67 8.45
CA THR A 175 13.45 -8.23 9.78
C THR A 175 12.68 -9.55 9.76
N ILE A 176 12.07 -9.92 8.65
CA ILE A 176 11.26 -11.15 8.54
C ILE A 176 12.10 -12.41 8.67
N PHE A 177 13.39 -12.35 8.31
CA PHE A 177 14.31 -13.50 8.34
C PHE A 177 15.22 -13.58 9.58
N ILE A 178 15.12 -12.65 10.54
CA ILE A 178 16.07 -12.57 11.65
C ILE A 178 15.64 -13.41 12.86
N ARG A 179 14.56 -14.20 12.83
CA ARG A 179 14.23 -15.08 13.97
C ARG A 179 13.57 -16.39 13.59
N PRO A 180 14.12 -17.51 14.11
CA PRO A 180 13.29 -18.65 14.43
C PRO A 180 12.41 -18.38 15.64
#